data_714db02278b8e43fad868ff925de0e83
#
_entry.id   714db02278b8e43fad868ff925de0e83
#
_cell.length_a   1.000
_cell.length_b   1.000
_cell.length_c   1.000
_cell.angle_alpha   90.00
_cell.angle_beta   90.00
_cell.angle_gamma   90.00
#
_symmetry.space_group_name_H-M   'P 1'
#
loop_
_entity.id
_entity.type
_entity.pdbx_description
1 polymer ?
#
loop_
_entity_poly.entity_id
_entity_poly.type
_entity_poly.pdbx_seq_one_letter_code
_entity_poly.pdbx_strand_id
1 'polypeptide(L)'
;MSETGKLKIIPLGGLEQIGMNMTAFEYEDGIIVVDCGLSFPDDDMLGIDLVIPDITYLRENKDKIKGFFITHGHEDHIGALPYVLKEISAPLYATKLTMGIIEGKLEEHQIKDIVKRKVVKYGQNINAGKFRVEFIKTNHSIADAAAFAIHTPVGVIVHTGDFKVDYTPVFGDAINLARFSELGKRGVLALMCDSTNVLRPGFTPSERKVGKTFDHIFAEHTKNRIIIATFASNVDRVQQIINTACRYNRKVIVEGRSMVNIISVAREMEYLKIPDNTLISIEEMENYTDDQLVLITTGSQGESMAALSR
;
A
#
# COMPACT_ATOMS: atom_id res chain seq x y z
N MET A 1 31.89 2.28 -31.02
CA MET A 1 30.85 2.73 -30.10
C MET A 1 29.98 1.51 -29.81
N SER A 2 29.98 0.97 -28.59
CA SER A 2 29.05 -0.11 -28.26
C SER A 2 27.64 0.45 -28.40
N GLU A 3 26.77 -0.25 -29.15
CA GLU A 3 25.35 0.10 -29.14
C GLU A 3 24.89 0.09 -27.68
N THR A 4 24.53 1.27 -27.16
CA THR A 4 23.92 1.36 -25.86
C THR A 4 22.57 0.66 -25.95
N GLY A 5 22.38 -0.40 -25.17
CA GLY A 5 21.13 -1.15 -25.14
C GLY A 5 19.93 -0.23 -24.91
N LYS A 6 18.76 -0.59 -25.43
CA LYS A 6 17.53 0.19 -25.27
C LYS A 6 16.85 -0.20 -23.96
N LEU A 7 16.55 0.79 -23.12
CA LEU A 7 15.64 0.63 -22.00
C LEU A 7 14.19 0.76 -22.48
N LYS A 8 13.35 -0.21 -22.15
CA LYS A 8 11.90 -0.16 -22.39
C LYS A 8 11.17 0.03 -21.07
N ILE A 9 10.20 0.92 -21.05
CA ILE A 9 9.22 1.09 -19.97
C ILE A 9 7.88 0.61 -20.55
N ILE A 10 7.31 -0.42 -19.96
CA ILE A 10 6.16 -1.13 -20.51
C ILE A 10 5.07 -1.14 -19.43
N PRO A 11 4.15 -0.15 -19.46
CA PRO A 11 2.98 -0.19 -18.59
C PRO A 11 2.08 -1.36 -19.00
N LEU A 12 1.74 -2.22 -18.05
CA LEU A 12 0.79 -3.32 -18.23
C LEU A 12 -0.59 -2.97 -17.63
N GLY A 13 -0.63 -1.94 -16.79
CA GLY A 13 -1.83 -1.36 -16.22
C GLY A 13 -1.50 -0.08 -15.45
N GLY A 14 -2.53 0.59 -14.91
CA GLY A 14 -2.37 1.78 -14.06
C GLY A 14 -2.18 3.10 -14.81
N LEU A 15 -2.31 3.14 -16.15
CA LEU A 15 -2.30 4.39 -16.91
C LEU A 15 -3.72 4.78 -17.31
N GLU A 16 -4.04 6.07 -17.18
CA GLU A 16 -5.38 6.63 -17.47
C GLU A 16 -6.52 5.99 -16.67
N GLN A 17 -6.20 5.28 -15.60
CA GLN A 17 -7.14 4.58 -14.73
C GLN A 17 -6.61 4.52 -13.30
N ILE A 18 -7.49 4.22 -12.33
CA ILE A 18 -7.13 3.86 -10.96
C ILE A 18 -7.22 2.34 -10.83
N GLY A 19 -6.16 1.74 -10.28
CA GLY A 19 -6.05 0.29 -10.14
C GLY A 19 -5.13 -0.38 -11.15
N MET A 20 -4.95 -1.69 -11.00
CA MET A 20 -4.10 -2.53 -11.85
C MET A 20 -2.69 -2.00 -12.08
N ASN A 21 -2.09 -1.35 -11.08
CA ASN A 21 -0.75 -0.79 -11.22
C ASN A 21 0.26 -1.90 -11.47
N MET A 22 0.88 -1.88 -12.66
CA MET A 22 1.93 -2.81 -13.04
C MET A 22 2.75 -2.21 -14.17
N THR A 23 4.06 -2.08 -13.95
CA THR A 23 4.98 -1.59 -14.98
C THR A 23 6.21 -2.49 -15.08
N ALA A 24 6.50 -2.99 -16.26
CA ALA A 24 7.74 -3.71 -16.54
C ALA A 24 8.81 -2.78 -17.10
N PHE A 25 10.04 -2.95 -16.65
CA PHE A 25 11.23 -2.29 -17.16
C PHE A 25 12.14 -3.35 -17.77
N GLU A 26 12.40 -3.26 -19.07
CA GLU A 26 13.28 -4.19 -19.76
C GLU A 26 14.55 -3.49 -20.24
N TYR A 27 15.69 -4.11 -19.94
CA TYR A 27 16.96 -3.74 -20.47
C TYR A 27 17.78 -5.00 -20.80
N GLU A 28 18.09 -5.19 -22.09
CA GLU A 28 18.78 -6.39 -22.61
C GLU A 28 18.07 -7.70 -22.21
N ASP A 29 18.72 -8.55 -21.40
CA ASP A 29 18.27 -9.86 -20.95
C ASP A 29 17.58 -9.83 -19.58
N GLY A 30 17.27 -8.65 -19.04
CA GLY A 30 16.67 -8.45 -17.73
C GLY A 30 15.37 -7.68 -17.78
N ILE A 31 14.38 -8.16 -17.00
CA ILE A 31 13.11 -7.46 -16.74
C ILE A 31 12.93 -7.35 -15.23
N ILE A 32 12.58 -6.17 -14.75
CA ILE A 32 12.01 -5.99 -13.42
C ILE A 32 10.58 -5.50 -13.54
N VAL A 33 9.74 -5.85 -12.58
CA VAL A 33 8.35 -5.42 -12.52
C VAL A 33 8.14 -4.57 -11.28
N VAL A 34 7.53 -3.41 -11.42
CA VAL A 34 7.13 -2.54 -10.32
C VAL A 34 5.63 -2.66 -10.17
N ASP A 35 5.21 -3.06 -8.97
CA ASP A 35 3.85 -3.37 -8.55
C ASP A 35 3.18 -4.50 -9.35
N CYS A 36 2.09 -5.02 -8.83
CA CYS A 36 1.31 -6.09 -9.41
C CYS A 36 -0.12 -6.02 -8.83
N GLY A 37 -0.83 -4.97 -9.22
CA GLY A 37 -2.11 -4.60 -8.67
C GLY A 37 -3.30 -5.22 -9.40
N LEU A 38 -4.43 -5.22 -8.73
CA LEU A 38 -5.73 -5.54 -9.31
C LEU A 38 -6.60 -4.29 -9.43
N SER A 39 -7.72 -4.42 -10.12
CA SER A 39 -8.87 -3.51 -10.09
C SER A 39 -10.14 -4.28 -9.77
N PHE A 40 -11.13 -3.59 -9.26
CA PHE A 40 -12.48 -4.16 -9.14
C PHE A 40 -13.21 -4.02 -10.48
N PRO A 41 -14.10 -4.99 -10.82
CA PRO A 41 -14.85 -4.92 -12.06
C PRO A 41 -15.83 -3.73 -12.04
N ASP A 42 -16.11 -3.19 -13.23
CA ASP A 42 -17.20 -2.24 -13.43
C ASP A 42 -18.56 -2.94 -13.32
N ASP A 43 -19.62 -2.17 -13.09
CA ASP A 43 -20.97 -2.69 -12.85
C ASP A 43 -21.54 -3.53 -13.99
N ASP A 44 -21.04 -3.37 -15.21
CA ASP A 44 -21.42 -4.11 -16.41
C ASP A 44 -20.66 -5.44 -16.58
N MET A 45 -19.61 -5.69 -15.80
CA MET A 45 -18.81 -6.92 -15.80
C MET A 45 -19.44 -8.02 -14.93
N LEU A 46 -20.64 -8.49 -15.31
CA LEU A 46 -21.39 -9.46 -14.53
C LEU A 46 -20.62 -10.78 -14.35
N GLY A 47 -20.52 -11.26 -13.10
CA GLY A 47 -19.86 -12.52 -12.76
C GLY A 47 -18.33 -12.45 -12.69
N ILE A 48 -17.76 -11.27 -12.78
CA ILE A 48 -16.34 -11.02 -12.57
C ILE A 48 -16.11 -10.51 -11.14
N ASP A 49 -15.22 -11.13 -10.39
CA ASP A 49 -14.89 -10.76 -9.01
C ASP A 49 -13.74 -9.76 -8.94
N LEU A 50 -12.78 -9.85 -9.88
CA LEU A 50 -11.62 -8.97 -9.95
C LEU A 50 -11.02 -8.92 -11.35
N VAL A 51 -10.29 -7.85 -11.64
CA VAL A 51 -9.59 -7.64 -12.91
C VAL A 51 -8.10 -7.51 -12.62
N ILE A 52 -7.27 -8.22 -13.40
CA ILE A 52 -5.80 -8.14 -13.31
C ILE A 52 -5.21 -7.67 -14.64
N PRO A 53 -4.01 -7.10 -14.65
CA PRO A 53 -3.32 -6.71 -15.87
C PRO A 53 -3.12 -7.89 -16.83
N ASP A 54 -3.08 -7.63 -18.13
CA ASP A 54 -2.65 -8.62 -19.12
C ASP A 54 -1.14 -8.89 -18.94
N ILE A 55 -0.83 -10.10 -18.52
CA ILE A 55 0.55 -10.54 -18.26
C ILE A 55 1.17 -11.31 -19.42
N THR A 56 0.56 -11.29 -20.62
CA THR A 56 1.08 -12.02 -21.79
C THR A 56 2.54 -11.68 -22.07
N TYR A 57 2.90 -10.38 -22.01
CA TYR A 57 4.28 -9.95 -22.18
C TYR A 57 5.24 -10.58 -21.14
N LEU A 58 4.84 -10.64 -19.87
CA LEU A 58 5.65 -11.26 -18.83
C LEU A 58 5.75 -12.78 -19.00
N ARG A 59 4.65 -13.42 -19.42
CA ARG A 59 4.59 -14.86 -19.67
C ARG A 59 5.54 -15.27 -20.81
N GLU A 60 5.58 -14.51 -21.89
CA GLU A 60 6.47 -14.73 -23.03
C GLU A 60 7.95 -14.48 -22.70
N ASN A 61 8.24 -13.67 -21.69
CA ASN A 61 9.59 -13.28 -21.28
C ASN A 61 9.96 -13.74 -19.86
N LYS A 62 9.29 -14.77 -19.32
CA LYS A 62 9.43 -15.21 -17.92
C LYS A 62 10.88 -15.46 -17.47
N ASP A 63 11.73 -15.97 -18.35
CA ASP A 63 13.13 -16.30 -18.04
C ASP A 63 13.99 -15.04 -17.84
N LYS A 64 13.56 -13.90 -18.37
CA LYS A 64 14.23 -12.60 -18.19
C LYS A 64 13.83 -11.90 -16.90
N ILE A 65 12.74 -12.31 -16.20
CA ILE A 65 12.23 -11.59 -15.04
C ILE A 65 13.16 -11.80 -13.85
N LYS A 66 13.71 -10.71 -13.32
CA LYS A 66 14.68 -10.69 -12.23
C LYS A 66 14.04 -10.39 -10.87
N GLY A 67 12.79 -9.92 -10.85
CA GLY A 67 12.05 -9.69 -9.62
C GLY A 67 10.90 -8.71 -9.73
N PHE A 68 10.01 -8.79 -8.74
CA PHE A 68 8.93 -7.84 -8.50
C PHE A 68 9.32 -6.91 -7.36
N PHE A 69 9.12 -5.63 -7.55
CA PHE A 69 9.43 -4.57 -6.58
C PHE A 69 8.13 -3.85 -6.22
N ILE A 70 7.71 -3.94 -4.98
CA ILE A 70 6.41 -3.45 -4.54
C ILE A 70 6.55 -2.15 -3.76
N THR A 71 5.84 -1.13 -4.20
CA THR A 71 5.87 0.21 -3.60
C THR A 71 5.16 0.24 -2.26
N HIS A 72 3.99 -0.36 -2.14
CA HIS A 72 3.20 -0.39 -0.90
C HIS A 72 2.08 -1.46 -0.96
N GLY A 73 1.36 -1.63 0.15
CA GLY A 73 0.45 -2.75 0.36
C GLY A 73 -1.03 -2.51 0.00
N HIS A 74 -1.37 -1.56 -0.87
CA HIS A 74 -2.75 -1.43 -1.38
C HIS A 74 -3.07 -2.48 -2.44
N GLU A 75 -4.36 -2.83 -2.56
CA GLU A 75 -4.83 -3.87 -3.48
C GLU A 75 -4.49 -3.60 -4.94
N ASP A 76 -4.57 -2.36 -5.34
CA ASP A 76 -4.24 -1.90 -6.69
C ASP A 76 -2.73 -1.90 -7.00
N HIS A 77 -1.89 -2.31 -6.03
CA HIS A 77 -0.44 -2.51 -6.16
C HIS A 77 0.01 -3.93 -5.85
N ILE A 78 -0.77 -4.73 -5.09
CA ILE A 78 -0.38 -6.08 -4.69
C ILE A 78 -1.42 -7.16 -5.03
N GLY A 79 -2.64 -6.78 -5.36
CA GLY A 79 -3.77 -7.70 -5.40
C GLY A 79 -3.68 -8.77 -6.49
N ALA A 80 -2.95 -8.52 -7.60
CA ALA A 80 -2.73 -9.50 -8.64
C ALA A 80 -1.57 -10.49 -8.35
N LEU A 81 -0.73 -10.22 -7.33
CA LEU A 81 0.42 -11.08 -6.99
C LEU A 81 0.09 -12.56 -6.86
N PRO A 82 -0.98 -12.98 -6.16
CA PRO A 82 -1.28 -14.40 -6.02
C PRO A 82 -1.59 -15.11 -7.33
N TYR A 83 -2.13 -14.38 -8.30
CA TYR A 83 -2.47 -14.92 -9.62
C TYR A 83 -1.25 -14.97 -10.52
N VAL A 84 -0.49 -13.89 -10.57
CA VAL A 84 0.69 -13.76 -11.43
C VAL A 84 1.83 -14.68 -10.99
N LEU A 85 2.07 -14.79 -9.68
CA LEU A 85 3.18 -15.60 -9.15
C LEU A 85 2.94 -17.12 -9.23
N LYS A 86 1.72 -17.57 -9.53
CA LYS A 86 1.44 -18.97 -9.90
C LYS A 86 2.03 -19.33 -11.25
N GLU A 87 2.13 -18.36 -12.16
CA GLU A 87 2.63 -18.56 -13.52
C GLU A 87 4.09 -18.11 -13.69
N ILE A 88 4.50 -17.11 -12.92
CA ILE A 88 5.81 -16.44 -13.04
C ILE A 88 6.58 -16.56 -11.72
N SER A 89 7.60 -17.41 -11.72
CA SER A 89 8.46 -17.59 -10.55
C SER A 89 9.58 -16.55 -10.56
N ALA A 90 9.48 -15.52 -9.70
CA ALA A 90 10.52 -14.51 -9.53
C ALA A 90 10.57 -14.01 -8.08
N PRO A 91 11.72 -13.49 -7.62
CA PRO A 91 11.83 -12.93 -6.27
C PRO A 91 10.95 -11.69 -6.08
N LEU A 92 10.40 -11.53 -4.88
CA LEU A 92 9.58 -10.41 -4.47
C LEU A 92 10.33 -9.55 -3.43
N TYR A 93 10.33 -8.25 -3.64
CA TYR A 93 11.00 -7.26 -2.81
C TYR A 93 10.01 -6.20 -2.34
N ALA A 94 9.88 -6.01 -1.03
CA ALA A 94 8.99 -5.02 -0.44
C ALA A 94 9.53 -4.57 0.93
N THR A 95 8.97 -3.48 1.45
CA THR A 95 9.18 -3.05 2.84
C THR A 95 8.49 -3.99 3.83
N LYS A 96 8.78 -3.85 5.12
CA LYS A 96 8.37 -4.82 6.15
C LYS A 96 6.85 -5.00 6.23
N LEU A 97 6.09 -3.90 6.38
CA LEU A 97 4.63 -3.97 6.48
C LEU A 97 3.99 -4.47 5.18
N THR A 98 4.44 -3.92 4.05
CA THR A 98 3.98 -4.36 2.72
C THR A 98 4.20 -5.86 2.52
N MET A 99 5.38 -6.38 2.91
CA MET A 99 5.66 -7.81 2.83
C MET A 99 4.74 -8.65 3.71
N GLY A 100 4.46 -8.19 4.94
CA GLY A 100 3.55 -8.91 5.84
C GLY A 100 2.13 -9.01 5.29
N ILE A 101 1.61 -7.93 4.68
CA ILE A 101 0.30 -7.94 4.01
C ILE A 101 0.30 -8.93 2.83
N ILE A 102 1.36 -8.90 2.02
CA ILE A 102 1.53 -9.83 0.89
C ILE A 102 1.58 -11.27 1.37
N GLU A 103 2.32 -11.56 2.43
CA GLU A 103 2.43 -12.93 2.98
C GLU A 103 1.09 -13.52 3.36
N GLY A 104 0.20 -12.74 3.98
CA GLY A 104 -1.16 -13.16 4.25
C GLY A 104 -1.92 -13.56 2.99
N LYS A 105 -1.82 -12.76 1.92
CA LYS A 105 -2.44 -13.08 0.62
C LYS A 105 -1.86 -14.33 -0.03
N LEU A 106 -0.54 -14.48 -0.01
CA LEU A 106 0.12 -15.68 -0.57
C LEU A 106 -0.26 -16.94 0.19
N GLU A 107 -0.50 -16.83 1.50
CA GLU A 107 -0.95 -17.92 2.36
C GLU A 107 -2.40 -18.32 2.03
N GLU A 108 -3.32 -17.35 1.92
CA GLU A 108 -4.71 -17.59 1.48
C GLU A 108 -4.77 -18.33 0.13
N HIS A 109 -3.85 -18.02 -0.78
CA HIS A 109 -3.75 -18.66 -2.09
C HIS A 109 -2.84 -19.90 -2.14
N GLN A 110 -2.28 -20.34 -1.00
CA GLN A 110 -1.43 -21.53 -0.83
C GLN A 110 -0.16 -21.52 -1.69
N ILE A 111 0.43 -20.35 -1.92
CA ILE A 111 1.67 -20.20 -2.71
C ILE A 111 2.80 -19.51 -1.92
N LYS A 112 2.63 -19.30 -0.63
CA LYS A 112 3.62 -18.62 0.22
C LYS A 112 4.99 -19.30 0.16
N ASP A 113 5.04 -20.62 0.18
CA ASP A 113 6.28 -21.37 0.27
C ASP A 113 7.10 -21.43 -1.03
N ILE A 114 6.44 -21.20 -2.17
CA ILE A 114 7.10 -21.24 -3.49
C ILE A 114 7.64 -19.88 -3.93
N VAL A 115 7.22 -18.79 -3.29
CA VAL A 115 7.64 -17.43 -3.63
C VAL A 115 8.85 -17.01 -2.78
N LYS A 116 9.96 -16.69 -3.43
CA LYS A 116 11.13 -16.11 -2.77
C LYS A 116 10.84 -14.67 -2.39
N ARG A 117 10.91 -14.32 -1.11
CA ARG A 117 10.59 -13.00 -0.57
C ARG A 117 11.79 -12.39 0.13
N LYS A 118 11.94 -11.09 0.01
CA LYS A 118 12.98 -10.33 0.70
C LYS A 118 12.45 -8.99 1.20
N VAL A 119 12.45 -8.81 2.50
CA VAL A 119 12.18 -7.51 3.13
C VAL A 119 13.36 -6.58 2.87
N VAL A 120 13.05 -5.37 2.42
CA VAL A 120 14.03 -4.32 2.08
C VAL A 120 13.80 -3.09 2.95
N LYS A 121 14.87 -2.50 3.45
CA LYS A 121 14.82 -1.24 4.21
C LYS A 121 15.07 -0.05 3.30
N TYR A 122 14.56 1.13 3.68
CA TYR A 122 14.87 2.37 2.97
C TYR A 122 16.38 2.62 2.89
N GLY A 123 16.82 3.15 1.76
CA GLY A 123 18.24 3.37 1.45
C GLY A 123 18.98 2.12 0.97
N GLN A 124 18.38 0.93 1.07
CA GLN A 124 18.99 -0.29 0.51
C GLN A 124 18.81 -0.34 -1.00
N ASN A 125 19.80 -0.95 -1.64
CA ASN A 125 19.82 -1.20 -3.08
C ASN A 125 19.73 -2.71 -3.33
N ILE A 126 18.91 -3.09 -4.30
CA ILE A 126 18.78 -4.46 -4.78
C ILE A 126 19.30 -4.53 -6.21
N ASN A 127 20.26 -5.42 -6.45
CA ASN A 127 20.73 -5.70 -7.79
C ASN A 127 19.86 -6.80 -8.43
N ALA A 128 19.33 -6.54 -9.61
CA ALA A 128 18.47 -7.42 -10.38
C ALA A 128 18.88 -7.38 -11.86
N GLY A 129 19.84 -8.23 -12.24
CA GLY A 129 20.49 -8.17 -13.55
C GLY A 129 21.26 -6.85 -13.74
N LYS A 130 20.92 -6.10 -14.79
CA LYS A 130 21.50 -4.78 -15.08
C LYS A 130 20.84 -3.64 -14.31
N PHE A 131 19.78 -3.93 -13.58
CA PHE A 131 19.09 -2.95 -12.73
C PHE A 131 19.66 -2.95 -11.32
N ARG A 132 19.68 -1.76 -10.71
CA ARG A 132 19.90 -1.56 -9.28
C ARG A 132 18.77 -0.68 -8.75
N VAL A 133 17.89 -1.26 -7.97
CA VAL A 133 16.69 -0.59 -7.42
C VAL A 133 16.96 -0.15 -5.99
N GLU A 134 16.87 1.15 -5.75
CA GLU A 134 16.99 1.78 -4.44
C GLU A 134 15.58 2.07 -3.89
N PHE A 135 15.35 1.68 -2.64
CA PHE A 135 14.11 1.95 -1.91
C PHE A 135 14.20 3.32 -1.20
N ILE A 136 13.35 4.26 -1.56
CA ILE A 136 13.31 5.61 -1.00
C ILE A 136 12.03 5.76 -0.17
N LYS A 137 12.14 6.28 1.05
CA LYS A 137 10.98 6.52 1.90
C LYS A 137 10.06 7.57 1.30
N THR A 138 8.77 7.21 1.19
CA THR A 138 7.68 8.15 0.89
C THR A 138 6.60 8.09 1.96
N ASN A 139 5.62 9.00 1.93
CA ASN A 139 4.42 8.95 2.75
C ASN A 139 3.22 8.72 1.85
N HIS A 140 2.31 7.89 2.30
CA HIS A 140 1.03 7.64 1.66
C HIS A 140 -0.06 7.41 2.71
N SER A 141 -1.25 6.95 2.35
CA SER A 141 -2.32 6.58 3.29
C SER A 141 -2.08 5.25 3.99
N ILE A 142 -1.06 4.50 3.60
CA ILE A 142 -0.58 3.29 4.25
C ILE A 142 0.85 3.51 4.74
N ALA A 143 1.19 2.97 5.91
CA ALA A 143 2.54 3.03 6.43
C ALA A 143 3.50 2.20 5.56
N ASP A 144 4.78 2.54 5.65
CA ASP A 144 5.89 1.81 5.03
C ASP A 144 5.91 1.83 3.49
N ALA A 145 5.27 2.85 2.86
CA ALA A 145 5.31 3.05 1.42
C ALA A 145 6.70 3.47 0.94
N ALA A 146 7.09 2.99 -0.25
CA ALA A 146 8.38 3.26 -0.88
C ALA A 146 8.23 3.80 -2.30
N ALA A 147 9.08 4.76 -2.66
CA ALA A 147 9.40 5.11 -4.03
C ALA A 147 10.69 4.39 -4.45
N PHE A 148 10.94 4.33 -5.75
CA PHE A 148 12.14 3.67 -6.28
C PHE A 148 12.99 4.61 -7.12
N ALA A 149 14.32 4.55 -6.93
CA ALA A 149 15.27 4.98 -7.95
C ALA A 149 15.81 3.73 -8.66
N ILE A 150 15.44 3.57 -9.91
CA ILE A 150 15.82 2.45 -10.76
C ILE A 150 17.02 2.88 -11.60
N HIS A 151 18.20 2.45 -11.18
CA HIS A 151 19.45 2.73 -11.88
C HIS A 151 19.66 1.71 -12.99
N THR A 152 19.94 2.21 -14.17
CA THR A 152 20.23 1.43 -15.38
C THR A 152 21.50 1.95 -16.05
N PRO A 153 22.10 1.19 -16.98
CA PRO A 153 23.26 1.68 -17.74
C PRO A 153 23.00 2.93 -18.59
N VAL A 154 21.75 3.24 -18.91
CA VAL A 154 21.35 4.40 -19.75
C VAL A 154 20.82 5.58 -18.94
N GLY A 155 20.64 5.43 -17.64
CA GLY A 155 20.18 6.51 -16.75
C GLY A 155 19.35 6.02 -15.59
N VAL A 156 18.84 6.97 -14.80
CA VAL A 156 18.03 6.71 -13.61
C VAL A 156 16.58 7.04 -13.89
N ILE A 157 15.68 6.11 -13.55
CA ILE A 157 14.25 6.34 -13.52
C ILE A 157 13.83 6.51 -12.06
N VAL A 158 12.99 7.49 -11.79
CA VAL A 158 12.33 7.63 -10.49
C VAL A 158 10.88 7.23 -10.63
N HIS A 159 10.45 6.23 -9.86
CA HIS A 159 9.05 5.81 -9.74
C HIS A 159 8.57 6.16 -8.34
N THR A 160 7.61 7.06 -8.21
CA THR A 160 7.19 7.58 -6.91
C THR A 160 6.38 6.58 -6.10
N GLY A 161 5.75 5.58 -6.75
CA GLY A 161 4.59 4.93 -6.19
C GLY A 161 3.52 5.99 -5.88
N ASP A 162 2.52 5.63 -5.11
CA ASP A 162 1.56 6.58 -4.57
C ASP A 162 2.20 7.36 -3.42
N PHE A 163 2.01 8.68 -3.40
CA PHE A 163 2.65 9.50 -2.38
C PHE A 163 1.84 10.73 -1.99
N LYS A 164 2.14 11.23 -0.82
CA LYS A 164 1.84 12.60 -0.40
C LYS A 164 3.06 13.23 0.24
N VAL A 165 3.17 14.56 0.18
CA VAL A 165 4.17 15.30 0.93
C VAL A 165 3.61 15.65 2.28
N ASP A 166 3.96 14.89 3.32
CA ASP A 166 3.57 15.13 4.70
C ASP A 166 4.82 15.35 5.56
N TYR A 167 5.00 16.57 6.04
CA TYR A 167 6.13 16.93 6.91
C TYR A 167 5.90 16.58 8.38
N THR A 168 4.68 16.21 8.75
CA THR A 168 4.27 15.88 10.11
C THR A 168 3.45 14.59 10.14
N PRO A 169 3.99 13.46 9.62
CA PRO A 169 3.25 12.21 9.62
C PRO A 169 2.89 11.78 11.04
N VAL A 170 1.87 10.95 11.17
CA VAL A 170 1.44 10.42 12.48
C VAL A 170 2.47 9.45 13.03
N PHE A 171 3.02 8.62 12.18
CA PHE A 171 4.03 7.61 12.52
C PHE A 171 5.22 7.68 11.57
N GLY A 172 6.41 7.45 12.13
CA GLY A 172 7.67 7.42 11.39
C GLY A 172 8.11 8.79 10.88
N ASP A 173 9.01 8.79 9.89
CA ASP A 173 9.63 9.99 9.33
C ASP A 173 8.87 10.50 8.11
N ALA A 174 9.05 11.79 7.80
CA ALA A 174 8.57 12.41 6.57
C ALA A 174 9.20 11.78 5.32
N ILE A 175 8.58 12.03 4.17
CA ILE A 175 9.12 11.67 2.85
C ILE A 175 10.57 12.18 2.70
N ASN A 176 11.44 11.37 2.12
CA ASN A 176 12.85 11.71 1.94
C ASN A 176 13.07 12.62 0.71
N LEU A 177 12.61 13.87 0.78
CA LEU A 177 12.77 14.85 -0.30
C LEU A 177 14.24 15.17 -0.58
N ALA A 178 15.14 15.06 0.41
CA ALA A 178 16.57 15.27 0.19
C ALA A 178 17.12 14.26 -0.83
N ARG A 179 16.70 13.00 -0.74
CA ARG A 179 17.14 11.98 -1.70
C ARG A 179 16.62 12.24 -3.12
N PHE A 180 15.36 12.64 -3.25
CA PHE A 180 14.82 13.05 -4.56
C PHE A 180 15.58 14.24 -5.14
N SER A 181 15.92 15.25 -4.33
CA SER A 181 16.72 16.39 -4.75
C SER A 181 18.12 15.98 -5.24
N GLU A 182 18.78 15.06 -4.55
CA GLU A 182 20.10 14.54 -4.96
C GLU A 182 20.02 13.81 -6.30
N LEU A 183 18.97 13.01 -6.53
CA LEU A 183 18.74 12.32 -7.81
C LEU A 183 18.48 13.33 -8.92
N GLY A 184 17.67 14.35 -8.67
CA GLY A 184 17.40 15.43 -9.62
C GLY A 184 18.65 16.19 -10.03
N LYS A 185 19.56 16.50 -9.08
CA LYS A 185 20.85 17.15 -9.37
C LYS A 185 21.79 16.30 -10.25
N ARG A 186 21.70 14.96 -10.13
CA ARG A 186 22.51 14.04 -10.95
C ARG A 186 21.93 13.81 -12.35
N GLY A 187 20.66 14.16 -12.54
CA GLY A 187 19.89 13.92 -13.75
C GLY A 187 19.04 12.64 -13.63
N VAL A 188 17.77 12.78 -13.98
CA VAL A 188 16.77 11.70 -14.02
C VAL A 188 16.32 11.52 -15.47
N LEU A 189 16.42 10.30 -15.99
CA LEU A 189 16.04 9.97 -17.36
C LEU A 189 14.51 10.05 -17.54
N ALA A 190 13.75 9.54 -16.57
CA ALA A 190 12.30 9.59 -16.54
C ALA A 190 11.79 9.67 -15.10
N LEU A 191 10.74 10.46 -14.90
CA LEU A 191 9.96 10.51 -13.65
C LEU A 191 8.59 9.90 -13.92
N MET A 192 8.29 8.79 -13.26
CA MET A 192 6.97 8.19 -13.22
C MET A 192 6.32 8.60 -11.89
N CYS A 193 5.40 9.54 -11.98
CA CYS A 193 4.84 10.23 -10.83
C CYS A 193 3.35 9.94 -10.69
N ASP A 194 2.93 9.62 -9.46
CA ASP A 194 1.50 9.60 -9.11
C ASP A 194 0.85 10.93 -9.50
N SER A 195 -0.24 10.84 -10.22
CA SER A 195 -1.01 11.98 -10.71
C SER A 195 -2.51 11.89 -10.40
N THR A 196 -2.90 11.03 -9.47
CA THR A 196 -4.30 10.73 -9.11
C THR A 196 -5.14 11.99 -8.87
N ASN A 197 -4.60 12.98 -8.16
CA ASN A 197 -5.31 14.22 -7.83
C ASN A 197 -4.79 15.45 -8.60
N VAL A 198 -4.06 15.27 -9.70
CA VAL A 198 -3.39 16.37 -10.41
C VAL A 198 -4.33 17.48 -10.89
N LEU A 199 -5.59 17.14 -11.20
CA LEU A 199 -6.61 18.11 -11.63
C LEU A 199 -7.35 18.81 -10.47
N ARG A 200 -7.11 18.40 -9.20
CA ARG A 200 -7.75 19.00 -8.04
C ARG A 200 -6.90 20.15 -7.50
N PRO A 201 -7.44 21.37 -7.43
CA PRO A 201 -6.73 22.49 -6.82
C PRO A 201 -6.49 22.25 -5.33
N GLY A 202 -5.35 22.72 -4.82
CA GLY A 202 -5.01 22.66 -3.40
C GLY A 202 -3.94 21.63 -3.07
N PHE A 203 -3.97 21.09 -1.86
CA PHE A 203 -2.99 20.11 -1.37
C PHE A 203 -3.65 19.14 -0.37
N THR A 204 -3.08 17.96 -0.23
CA THR A 204 -3.50 16.97 0.75
C THR A 204 -2.95 17.35 2.13
N PRO A 205 -3.78 17.63 3.14
CA PRO A 205 -3.31 17.96 4.48
C PRO A 205 -2.66 16.77 5.18
N SER A 206 -1.85 17.06 6.21
CA SER A 206 -1.29 16.03 7.08
C SER A 206 -2.38 15.19 7.74
N GLU A 207 -2.11 13.90 7.90
CA GLU A 207 -3.00 12.96 8.60
C GLU A 207 -3.25 13.38 10.07
N ARG A 208 -2.31 14.09 10.71
CA ARG A 208 -2.51 14.65 12.07
C ARG A 208 -3.72 15.57 12.18
N LYS A 209 -4.15 16.23 11.10
CA LYS A 209 -5.35 17.08 11.10
C LYS A 209 -6.59 16.25 11.39
N VAL A 210 -6.67 15.05 10.87
CA VAL A 210 -7.79 14.11 11.12
C VAL A 210 -7.87 13.74 12.60
N GLY A 211 -6.73 13.52 13.27
CA GLY A 211 -6.68 13.24 14.70
C GLY A 211 -7.32 14.34 15.57
N LYS A 212 -7.10 15.62 15.22
CA LYS A 212 -7.75 16.73 15.91
C LYS A 212 -9.28 16.73 15.72
N THR A 213 -9.75 16.31 14.56
CA THR A 213 -11.19 16.17 14.29
C THR A 213 -11.79 15.06 15.15
N PHE A 214 -11.08 13.94 15.32
CA PHE A 214 -11.53 12.89 16.24
C PHE A 214 -11.67 13.40 17.67
N ASP A 215 -10.69 14.16 18.18
CA ASP A 215 -10.80 14.75 19.52
C ASP A 215 -12.06 15.58 19.69
N HIS A 216 -12.44 16.36 18.68
CA HIS A 216 -13.64 17.19 18.68
C HIS A 216 -14.91 16.34 18.68
N ILE A 217 -14.99 15.35 17.79
CA ILE A 217 -16.14 14.43 17.70
C ILE A 217 -16.36 13.68 19.02
N PHE A 218 -15.28 13.15 19.61
CA PHE A 218 -15.39 12.40 20.86
C PHE A 218 -15.79 13.28 22.05
N ALA A 219 -15.36 14.55 22.07
CA ALA A 219 -15.75 15.51 23.10
C ALA A 219 -17.22 15.92 23.00
N GLU A 220 -17.77 16.03 21.78
CA GLU A 220 -19.16 16.42 21.56
C GLU A 220 -20.15 15.27 21.77
N HIS A 221 -19.75 14.03 21.42
CA HIS A 221 -20.60 12.84 21.44
C HIS A 221 -20.30 11.93 22.64
N THR A 222 -20.34 12.50 23.86
CA THR A 222 -19.99 11.78 25.09
C THR A 222 -20.97 10.70 25.50
N LYS A 223 -22.21 10.69 24.97
CA LYS A 223 -23.27 9.72 25.31
C LYS A 223 -23.60 8.75 24.17
N ASN A 224 -22.97 8.88 23.01
CA ASN A 224 -23.28 8.13 21.83
C ASN A 224 -22.19 7.09 21.55
N ARG A 225 -22.59 5.96 20.96
CA ARG A 225 -21.67 5.08 20.25
C ARG A 225 -21.12 5.81 19.04
N ILE A 226 -19.82 5.67 18.77
CA ILE A 226 -19.16 6.29 17.62
C ILE A 226 -18.79 5.19 16.64
N ILE A 227 -19.22 5.33 15.38
CA ILE A 227 -18.86 4.42 14.28
C ILE A 227 -18.02 5.20 13.29
N ILE A 228 -16.84 4.68 12.98
CA ILE A 228 -15.87 5.33 12.07
C ILE A 228 -15.57 4.37 10.93
N ALA A 229 -16.04 4.70 9.73
CA ALA A 229 -15.68 4.00 8.52
C ALA A 229 -14.38 4.57 7.93
N THR A 230 -13.42 3.70 7.64
CA THR A 230 -12.14 4.09 7.03
C THR A 230 -11.56 2.94 6.20
N PHE A 231 -10.55 3.25 5.39
CA PHE A 231 -9.79 2.20 4.70
C PHE A 231 -8.99 1.35 5.70
N ALA A 232 -9.07 0.04 5.54
CA ALA A 232 -8.36 -0.91 6.38
C ALA A 232 -6.84 -0.67 6.38
N SER A 233 -6.29 -0.27 5.24
CA SER A 233 -4.87 -0.02 5.03
C SER A 233 -4.35 1.25 5.69
N ASN A 234 -5.23 2.18 6.11
CA ASN A 234 -4.80 3.42 6.75
C ASN A 234 -4.48 3.22 8.23
N VAL A 235 -3.36 2.54 8.49
CA VAL A 235 -2.87 2.17 9.82
C VAL A 235 -2.68 3.41 10.71
N ASP A 236 -2.22 4.52 10.15
CA ASP A 236 -2.04 5.78 10.88
C ASP A 236 -3.36 6.34 11.41
N ARG A 237 -4.42 6.25 10.62
CA ARG A 237 -5.77 6.68 11.02
C ARG A 237 -6.34 5.79 12.10
N VAL A 238 -6.19 4.46 11.94
CA VAL A 238 -6.59 3.49 12.95
C VAL A 238 -5.87 3.76 14.28
N GLN A 239 -4.55 4.04 14.25
CA GLN A 239 -3.81 4.40 15.46
C GLN A 239 -4.36 5.68 16.13
N GLN A 240 -4.70 6.70 15.34
CA GLN A 240 -5.29 7.92 15.88
C GLN A 240 -6.65 7.66 16.53
N ILE A 241 -7.50 6.84 15.90
CA ILE A 241 -8.81 6.46 16.46
C ILE A 241 -8.60 5.72 17.78
N ILE A 242 -7.73 4.71 17.84
CA ILE A 242 -7.42 3.94 19.05
C ILE A 242 -6.90 4.85 20.15
N ASN A 243 -5.95 5.73 19.84
CA ASN A 243 -5.41 6.69 20.82
C ASN A 243 -6.49 7.61 21.39
N THR A 244 -7.41 8.07 20.55
CA THR A 244 -8.52 8.93 20.98
C THR A 244 -9.52 8.11 21.82
N ALA A 245 -9.89 6.91 21.40
CA ALA A 245 -10.76 6.04 22.17
C ALA A 245 -10.21 5.78 23.60
N CYS A 246 -8.91 5.49 23.71
CA CYS A 246 -8.25 5.31 25.00
C CYS A 246 -8.33 6.56 25.89
N ARG A 247 -8.13 7.76 25.32
CA ARG A 247 -8.25 9.03 26.07
C ARG A 247 -9.64 9.27 26.65
N TYR A 248 -10.68 8.79 25.94
CA TYR A 248 -12.06 8.89 26.36
C TYR A 248 -12.59 7.61 27.07
N ASN A 249 -11.69 6.70 27.48
CA ASN A 249 -12.00 5.44 28.16
C ASN A 249 -13.02 4.56 27.40
N ARG A 250 -12.95 4.55 26.07
CA ARG A 250 -13.82 3.74 25.21
C ARG A 250 -13.13 2.47 24.77
N LYS A 251 -13.90 1.39 24.62
CA LYS A 251 -13.51 0.15 23.98
C LYS A 251 -13.63 0.28 22.47
N VAL A 252 -12.79 -0.43 21.76
CA VAL A 252 -12.75 -0.41 20.29
C VAL A 252 -13.12 -1.79 19.76
N ILE A 253 -14.10 -1.83 18.87
CA ILE A 253 -14.50 -2.99 18.09
C ILE A 253 -14.02 -2.75 16.65
N VAL A 254 -13.45 -3.78 16.04
CA VAL A 254 -12.97 -3.74 14.67
C VAL A 254 -13.77 -4.70 13.82
N GLU A 255 -14.43 -4.18 12.77
CA GLU A 255 -15.30 -4.95 11.90
C GLU A 255 -14.86 -4.86 10.43
N GLY A 256 -15.01 -6.01 9.75
CA GLY A 256 -14.60 -6.21 8.37
C GLY A 256 -13.32 -7.05 8.25
N ARG A 257 -13.38 -8.11 7.44
CA ARG A 257 -12.29 -9.09 7.29
C ARG A 257 -10.93 -8.42 6.96
N SER A 258 -10.91 -7.53 5.97
CA SER A 258 -9.69 -6.82 5.60
C SER A 258 -9.15 -5.91 6.72
N MET A 259 -10.05 -5.26 7.48
CA MET A 259 -9.68 -4.43 8.62
C MET A 259 -9.02 -5.26 9.73
N VAL A 260 -9.63 -6.37 10.12
CA VAL A 260 -9.10 -7.29 11.14
C VAL A 260 -7.74 -7.84 10.71
N ASN A 261 -7.60 -8.28 9.46
CA ASN A 261 -6.34 -8.83 8.95
C ASN A 261 -5.21 -7.80 8.96
N ILE A 262 -5.44 -6.61 8.44
CA ILE A 262 -4.40 -5.55 8.38
C ILE A 262 -4.01 -5.07 9.78
N ILE A 263 -4.99 -4.90 10.69
CA ILE A 263 -4.71 -4.51 12.08
C ILE A 263 -3.89 -5.59 12.79
N SER A 264 -4.19 -6.87 12.58
CA SER A 264 -3.42 -7.97 13.15
C SER A 264 -1.96 -7.94 12.68
N VAL A 265 -1.74 -7.85 11.37
CA VAL A 265 -0.40 -7.77 10.78
C VAL A 265 0.35 -6.52 11.27
N ALA A 266 -0.31 -5.35 11.27
CA ALA A 266 0.29 -4.11 11.71
C ALA A 266 0.65 -4.11 13.21
N ARG A 267 -0.17 -4.76 14.06
CA ARG A 267 0.11 -4.96 15.48
C ARG A 267 1.31 -5.89 15.68
N GLU A 268 1.33 -7.04 15.03
CA GLU A 268 2.42 -8.02 15.10
C GLU A 268 3.76 -7.41 14.67
N MET A 269 3.72 -6.56 13.67
CA MET A 269 4.91 -5.89 13.14
C MET A 269 5.27 -4.58 13.85
N GLU A 270 4.55 -4.22 14.93
CA GLU A 270 4.78 -3.02 15.76
C GLU A 270 4.48 -1.68 15.05
N TYR A 271 3.67 -1.68 13.96
CA TYR A 271 3.16 -0.45 13.34
C TYR A 271 1.93 0.09 14.05
N LEU A 272 1.22 -0.75 14.82
CA LEU A 272 0.11 -0.35 15.68
C LEU A 272 0.43 -0.67 17.14
N LYS A 273 0.23 0.33 18.00
CA LYS A 273 0.33 0.20 19.46
C LYS A 273 -1.06 0.23 20.05
N ILE A 274 -1.51 -0.91 20.53
CA ILE A 274 -2.85 -1.07 21.11
C ILE A 274 -2.69 -1.44 22.58
N PRO A 275 -3.10 -0.57 23.52
CA PRO A 275 -3.06 -0.90 24.93
C PRO A 275 -3.94 -2.12 25.25
N ASP A 276 -3.54 -2.89 26.24
CA ASP A 276 -4.30 -4.06 26.70
C ASP A 276 -5.73 -3.67 27.07
N ASN A 277 -6.67 -4.59 26.86
CA ASN A 277 -8.09 -4.41 27.11
C ASN A 277 -8.77 -3.24 26.33
N THR A 278 -8.13 -2.71 25.27
CA THR A 278 -8.75 -1.70 24.41
C THR A 278 -9.63 -2.32 23.34
N LEU A 279 -9.13 -3.35 22.65
CA LEU A 279 -9.92 -4.10 21.67
C LEU A 279 -10.79 -5.12 22.38
N ILE A 280 -12.04 -5.17 21.95
CA ILE A 280 -13.02 -6.18 22.35
C ILE A 280 -13.66 -6.79 21.09
N SER A 281 -14.21 -7.99 21.20
CA SER A 281 -14.95 -8.61 20.11
C SER A 281 -16.35 -8.00 19.97
N ILE A 282 -17.00 -8.24 18.83
CA ILE A 282 -18.38 -7.76 18.61
C ILE A 282 -19.36 -8.41 19.56
N GLU A 283 -19.12 -9.67 19.97
CA GLU A 283 -19.95 -10.41 20.93
C GLU A 283 -19.90 -9.80 22.34
N GLU A 284 -18.79 -9.17 22.69
CA GLU A 284 -18.63 -8.49 23.98
C GLU A 284 -19.32 -7.12 24.03
N MET A 285 -19.82 -6.61 22.89
CA MET A 285 -20.45 -5.29 22.78
C MET A 285 -21.60 -5.10 23.77
N GLU A 286 -22.39 -6.15 24.04
CA GLU A 286 -23.53 -6.11 24.95
C GLU A 286 -23.15 -5.83 26.43
N ASN A 287 -21.88 -6.01 26.79
CA ASN A 287 -21.36 -5.74 28.13
C ASN A 287 -21.05 -4.25 28.38
N TYR A 288 -21.21 -3.39 27.37
CA TYR A 288 -20.82 -1.98 27.42
C TYR A 288 -21.98 -1.08 26.99
N THR A 289 -22.01 0.13 27.55
CA THR A 289 -22.98 1.16 27.13
C THR A 289 -22.49 1.89 25.87
N ASP A 290 -23.38 2.55 25.15
CA ASP A 290 -23.05 3.25 23.90
C ASP A 290 -21.92 4.28 24.03
N ASP A 291 -21.86 4.99 25.14
CA ASP A 291 -20.83 5.97 25.46
C ASP A 291 -19.43 5.36 25.69
N GLN A 292 -19.37 4.05 25.89
CA GLN A 292 -18.14 3.28 26.09
C GLN A 292 -17.61 2.64 24.80
N LEU A 293 -18.29 2.80 23.66
CA LEU A 293 -18.00 2.05 22.45
C LEU A 293 -17.56 2.92 21.27
N VAL A 294 -16.57 2.41 20.52
CA VAL A 294 -16.16 2.90 19.21
C VAL A 294 -16.05 1.71 18.27
N LEU A 295 -16.69 1.78 17.12
CA LEU A 295 -16.55 0.78 16.05
C LEU A 295 -15.69 1.35 14.93
N ILE A 296 -14.68 0.59 14.52
CA ILE A 296 -13.88 0.87 13.31
C ILE A 296 -14.29 -0.15 12.25
N THR A 297 -14.69 0.34 11.09
CA THR A 297 -15.24 -0.52 10.03
C THR A 297 -14.78 -0.08 8.65
N THR A 298 -14.94 -0.96 7.66
CA THR A 298 -14.82 -0.64 6.24
C THR A 298 -16.14 -0.06 5.70
N GLY A 299 -16.12 0.57 4.53
CA GLY A 299 -17.33 1.12 3.89
C GLY A 299 -17.34 2.63 3.78
N SER A 300 -16.18 3.27 3.87
CA SER A 300 -16.05 4.74 3.79
C SER A 300 -16.43 5.33 2.42
N GLN A 301 -16.52 4.50 1.38
CA GLN A 301 -16.94 4.89 0.03
C GLN A 301 -18.32 4.35 -0.35
N GLY A 302 -19.04 3.74 0.58
CA GLY A 302 -20.38 3.20 0.35
C GLY A 302 -20.40 1.87 -0.41
N GLU A 303 -19.31 1.10 -0.32
CA GLU A 303 -19.19 -0.20 -0.96
C GLU A 303 -20.24 -1.18 -0.40
N SER A 304 -21.02 -1.80 -1.28
CA SER A 304 -22.15 -2.66 -0.92
C SER A 304 -21.74 -3.89 -0.09
N MET A 305 -20.50 -4.37 -0.26
CA MET A 305 -19.96 -5.51 0.45
C MET A 305 -19.19 -5.15 1.73
N ALA A 306 -19.07 -3.87 2.06
CA ALA A 306 -18.36 -3.41 3.24
C ALA A 306 -19.11 -3.75 4.54
N ALA A 307 -18.39 -3.84 5.66
CA ALA A 307 -18.96 -4.18 6.94
C ALA A 307 -20.00 -3.15 7.44
N LEU A 308 -19.81 -1.85 7.09
CA LEU A 308 -20.79 -0.81 7.42
C LEU A 308 -22.15 -1.00 6.72
N SER A 309 -22.18 -1.65 5.55
CA SER A 309 -23.40 -1.87 4.76
C SER A 309 -24.19 -3.11 5.19
N ARG A 310 -23.67 -3.92 6.10
CA ARG A 310 -24.24 -5.15 6.66
C ARG A 310 -24.66 -4.97 8.10
#